data_e0b62abb090e136ea8dcdef3c386d90a
#
_entry.id   e0b62abb090e136ea8dcdef3c386d90a
#
_cell.length_a   1.000
_cell.length_b   1.000
_cell.length_c   1.000
_cell.angle_alpha   90.00
_cell.angle_beta   90.00
_cell.angle_gamma   90.00
#
_symmetry.space_group_name_H-M   'P 1'
#
loop_
_entity.id
_entity.type
_entity.pdbx_description
1 polymer ?
#
loop_
_entity_poly.entity_id
_entity_poly.type
_entity_poly.pdbx_seq_one_letter_code
_entity_poly.pdbx_strand_id
1 'polypeptide(L)'
;MKVVLKENKYLSYMHDLDAMCIIDGFSSREEAFISDRCQLLVDQDVIQSFNLLQYNDDEYNCRIDAWRLKPAIDGSKDDSVVLIISKFFDEETLESITLSDFRSYCNKAKRFLQSTLKDDFRLRKLKYGTPESQFADYLYKRRDEDQQVTIIGITNGTINSKSNKLVISENSTSKVTFRYDVWDFSRFARIEQSTAGKESVDIDFVNDYDAPEGIKTLPVDTGSQEIKSYLFVLPGIILYDMYEQWNERLLEQNPRTFLQFTGKINKGIRGTLTNKPDRFFSYNNGIAAVANNIDIDPISRNITKIYNLQIVNGGQTTASIYNAYYRSKKEG
;
A
#
# COMPACT_ATOMS: atom_id res chain seq x y z
N MET A 1 21.21 22.64 2.25
CA MET A 1 21.17 22.00 3.59
C MET A 1 20.32 20.70 3.60
N LYS A 2 19.04 20.70 3.15
CA LYS A 2 18.22 19.46 3.10
C LYS A 2 18.76 18.38 2.16
N VAL A 3 19.33 18.72 1.01
CA VAL A 3 19.91 17.77 0.04
C VAL A 3 21.14 17.09 0.62
N VAL A 4 22.08 17.83 1.18
CA VAL A 4 23.31 17.31 1.80
C VAL A 4 22.99 16.36 2.97
N LEU A 5 21.98 16.66 3.78
CA LEU A 5 21.52 15.79 4.86
C LEU A 5 20.95 14.46 4.34
N LYS A 6 20.31 14.47 3.18
CA LYS A 6 19.71 13.29 2.55
C LYS A 6 20.80 12.40 1.94
N GLU A 7 21.79 13.00 1.29
CA GLU A 7 22.96 12.28 0.75
C GLU A 7 23.78 11.60 1.84
N ASN A 8 24.06 12.31 2.95
CA ASN A 8 24.78 11.73 4.08
C ASN A 8 24.06 10.53 4.71
N LYS A 9 22.71 10.58 4.79
CA LYS A 9 21.91 9.44 5.27
C LYS A 9 21.95 8.27 4.30
N TYR A 10 21.92 8.55 3.02
CA TYR A 10 22.04 7.52 1.98
C TYR A 10 23.39 6.80 2.08
N LEU A 11 24.48 7.54 2.17
CA LEU A 11 25.82 6.98 2.35
C LEU A 11 25.92 6.13 3.63
N SER A 12 25.38 6.64 4.75
CA SER A 12 25.34 5.86 5.99
C SER A 12 24.59 4.55 5.78
N TYR A 13 23.43 4.59 5.11
CA TYR A 13 22.66 3.39 4.83
C TYR A 13 23.41 2.40 3.91
N MET A 14 24.14 2.87 2.89
CA MET A 14 24.95 2.00 2.04
C MET A 14 26.07 1.31 2.84
N HIS A 15 26.70 2.00 3.81
CA HIS A 15 27.66 1.40 4.74
C HIS A 15 27.01 0.39 5.69
N ASP A 16 25.75 0.63 6.13
CA ASP A 16 24.99 -0.33 6.93
C ASP A 16 24.74 -1.62 6.16
N LEU A 17 24.43 -1.53 4.85
CA LEU A 17 24.31 -2.70 3.97
C LEU A 17 25.64 -3.48 3.84
N ASP A 18 26.79 -2.78 3.74
CA ASP A 18 28.11 -3.45 3.78
C ASP A 18 28.31 -4.20 5.08
N ALA A 19 27.95 -3.58 6.20
CA ALA A 19 28.04 -4.23 7.51
C ALA A 19 27.13 -5.47 7.61
N MET A 20 25.90 -5.39 7.09
CA MET A 20 24.99 -6.54 7.02
C MET A 20 25.54 -7.67 6.14
N CYS A 21 26.18 -7.37 5.01
CA CYS A 21 26.84 -8.39 4.21
C CYS A 21 27.91 -9.14 4.99
N ILE A 22 28.67 -8.44 5.83
CA ILE A 22 29.73 -9.04 6.65
C ILE A 22 29.19 -9.84 7.84
N ILE A 23 28.21 -9.27 8.56
CA ILE A 23 27.70 -9.81 9.83
C ILE A 23 26.71 -10.95 9.57
N ASP A 24 25.76 -10.73 8.66
CA ASP A 24 24.63 -11.64 8.40
C ASP A 24 24.89 -12.57 7.23
N GLY A 25 25.99 -12.36 6.49
CA GLY A 25 26.45 -13.25 5.41
C GLY A 25 25.68 -13.11 4.09
N PHE A 26 25.09 -11.93 3.82
CA PHE A 26 24.47 -11.68 2.52
C PHE A 26 25.52 -11.68 1.39
N SER A 27 25.14 -12.18 0.24
CA SER A 27 26.04 -12.30 -0.92
C SER A 27 26.26 -10.97 -1.65
N SER A 28 25.40 -9.99 -1.45
CA SER A 28 25.48 -8.66 -2.07
C SER A 28 24.70 -7.61 -1.28
N ARG A 29 25.04 -6.31 -1.50
CA ARG A 29 24.27 -5.17 -0.96
C ARG A 29 22.79 -5.23 -1.40
N GLU A 30 22.51 -5.67 -2.63
CA GLU A 30 21.13 -5.82 -3.11
C GLU A 30 20.35 -6.85 -2.30
N GLU A 31 20.95 -7.99 -1.99
CA GLU A 31 20.33 -9.02 -1.15
C GLU A 31 20.06 -8.50 0.28
N ALA A 32 21.04 -7.83 0.88
CA ALA A 32 20.89 -7.19 2.18
C ALA A 32 19.77 -6.13 2.16
N PHE A 33 19.74 -5.28 1.12
CA PHE A 33 18.70 -4.27 0.91
C PHE A 33 17.29 -4.88 0.82
N ILE A 34 17.12 -5.94 0.03
CA ILE A 34 15.82 -6.62 -0.13
C ILE A 34 15.35 -7.17 1.21
N SER A 35 16.24 -7.88 1.93
CA SER A 35 15.90 -8.46 3.22
C SER A 35 15.52 -7.41 4.26
N ASP A 36 16.33 -6.38 4.39
CA ASP A 36 16.15 -5.27 5.34
C ASP A 36 14.85 -4.49 5.06
N ARG A 37 14.62 -4.12 3.79
CA ARG A 37 13.40 -3.37 3.44
C ARG A 37 12.15 -4.23 3.53
N CYS A 38 12.20 -5.51 3.21
CA CYS A 38 11.09 -6.44 3.46
C CYS A 38 10.77 -6.57 4.95
N GLN A 39 11.80 -6.64 5.82
CA GLN A 39 11.59 -6.65 7.25
C GLN A 39 10.95 -5.35 7.74
N LEU A 40 11.42 -4.19 7.25
CA LEU A 40 10.80 -2.90 7.57
C LEU A 40 9.33 -2.85 7.14
N LEU A 41 8.97 -3.42 5.98
CA LEU A 41 7.56 -3.52 5.56
C LEU A 41 6.73 -4.39 6.53
N VAL A 42 7.33 -5.43 7.13
CA VAL A 42 6.68 -6.21 8.20
C VAL A 42 6.50 -5.37 9.46
N ASP A 43 7.54 -4.67 9.90
CA ASP A 43 7.51 -3.82 11.09
C ASP A 43 6.51 -2.65 10.95
N GLN A 44 6.21 -2.26 9.71
CA GLN A 44 5.22 -1.24 9.38
C GLN A 44 3.80 -1.80 9.16
N ASP A 45 3.55 -3.07 9.41
CA ASP A 45 2.27 -3.76 9.17
C ASP A 45 1.78 -3.66 7.70
N VAL A 46 2.66 -3.36 6.75
CA VAL A 46 2.34 -3.35 5.30
C VAL A 46 2.15 -4.78 4.81
N ILE A 47 3.00 -5.66 5.31
CA ILE A 47 2.92 -7.11 5.13
C ILE A 47 3.15 -7.79 6.49
N GLN A 48 2.63 -9.00 6.71
CA GLN A 48 2.81 -9.72 7.99
C GLN A 48 4.04 -10.64 7.97
N SER A 49 4.47 -11.07 6.78
CA SER A 49 5.65 -11.91 6.55
C SER A 49 6.04 -11.84 5.07
N PHE A 50 7.16 -12.40 4.70
CA PHE A 50 7.58 -12.53 3.31
C PHE A 50 8.39 -13.81 3.11
N ASN A 51 8.46 -14.27 1.86
CA ASN A 51 9.32 -15.34 1.41
C ASN A 51 10.27 -14.75 0.36
N LEU A 52 11.57 -14.78 0.61
CA LEU A 52 12.57 -14.38 -0.36
C LEU A 52 12.57 -15.38 -1.54
N LEU A 53 12.70 -14.87 -2.75
CA LEU A 53 12.75 -15.68 -3.95
C LEU A 53 13.93 -15.34 -4.84
N GLN A 54 14.18 -14.03 -5.06
CA GLN A 54 15.30 -13.48 -5.86
C GLN A 54 15.44 -14.11 -7.26
N TYR A 55 14.32 -14.28 -7.94
CA TYR A 55 14.28 -14.83 -9.30
C TYR A 55 14.32 -13.72 -10.34
N ASN A 56 15.25 -13.84 -11.30
CA ASN A 56 15.33 -12.94 -12.46
C ASN A 56 15.54 -13.77 -13.73
N ASP A 57 14.81 -13.43 -14.79
CA ASP A 57 14.92 -14.05 -16.09
C ASP A 57 14.82 -12.99 -17.20
N ASP A 58 15.92 -12.83 -17.95
CA ASP A 58 16.01 -11.80 -18.98
C ASP A 58 15.25 -12.20 -20.26
N GLU A 59 15.15 -13.50 -20.56
CA GLU A 59 14.43 -14.01 -21.74
C GLU A 59 12.93 -13.69 -21.63
N TYR A 60 12.37 -13.91 -20.44
CA TYR A 60 10.97 -13.58 -20.15
C TYR A 60 10.79 -12.15 -19.62
N ASN A 61 11.90 -11.42 -19.46
CA ASN A 61 11.94 -10.07 -18.90
C ASN A 61 11.11 -9.97 -17.62
N CYS A 62 11.26 -10.95 -16.74
CA CYS A 62 10.53 -11.04 -15.48
C CYS A 62 11.48 -11.12 -14.28
N ARG A 63 11.04 -10.56 -13.16
CA ARG A 63 11.78 -10.56 -11.89
C ARG A 63 10.81 -10.54 -10.72
N ILE A 64 11.18 -11.24 -9.66
CA ILE A 64 10.53 -11.22 -8.37
C ILE A 64 11.56 -11.46 -7.27
N ASP A 65 11.59 -10.62 -6.25
CA ASP A 65 12.58 -10.69 -5.17
C ASP A 65 12.00 -11.31 -3.90
N ALA A 66 10.73 -11.06 -3.62
CA ALA A 66 10.01 -11.71 -2.53
C ALA A 66 8.50 -11.78 -2.83
N TRP A 67 7.81 -12.63 -2.08
CA TRP A 67 6.36 -12.80 -2.23
C TRP A 67 5.68 -13.16 -0.92
N ARG A 68 4.37 -12.99 -0.90
CA ARG A 68 3.50 -13.39 0.19
C ARG A 68 2.06 -13.61 -0.28
N LEU A 69 1.34 -14.48 0.46
CA LEU A 69 -0.11 -14.59 0.40
C LEU A 69 -0.72 -13.77 1.54
N LYS A 70 -1.64 -12.89 1.22
CA LYS A 70 -2.42 -12.14 2.20
C LYS A 70 -3.77 -12.83 2.36
N PRO A 71 -4.15 -13.30 3.57
CA PRO A 71 -5.46 -13.88 3.81
C PRO A 71 -6.58 -12.93 3.43
N ALA A 72 -7.68 -13.45 2.92
CA ALA A 72 -8.86 -12.66 2.61
C ALA A 72 -9.45 -12.01 3.88
N ILE A 73 -9.76 -10.72 3.79
CA ILE A 73 -10.24 -9.92 4.92
C ILE A 73 -11.70 -10.27 5.28
N ASP A 74 -12.47 -10.78 4.33
CA ASP A 74 -13.93 -10.96 4.46
C ASP A 74 -14.38 -12.42 4.62
N GLY A 75 -13.44 -13.36 4.87
CA GLY A 75 -13.74 -14.79 4.91
C GLY A 75 -14.08 -15.37 3.52
N SER A 76 -13.88 -14.58 2.43
CA SER A 76 -13.86 -15.11 1.08
C SER A 76 -12.64 -16.02 0.93
N LYS A 77 -12.69 -16.98 0.00
CA LYS A 77 -11.55 -17.87 -0.28
C LYS A 77 -10.41 -17.19 -1.06
N ASP A 78 -10.51 -15.88 -1.29
CA ASP A 78 -9.63 -15.13 -2.18
C ASP A 78 -8.46 -14.53 -1.41
N ASP A 79 -7.43 -15.32 -1.14
CA ASP A 79 -6.14 -14.80 -0.69
C ASP A 79 -5.58 -13.84 -1.75
N SER A 80 -5.20 -12.63 -1.37
CA SER A 80 -4.49 -11.75 -2.28
C SER A 80 -3.00 -12.09 -2.32
N VAL A 81 -2.41 -11.96 -3.51
CA VAL A 81 -0.98 -12.20 -3.72
C VAL A 81 -0.23 -10.88 -3.61
N VAL A 82 0.84 -10.86 -2.82
CA VAL A 82 1.79 -9.74 -2.78
C VAL A 82 3.08 -10.18 -3.44
N LEU A 83 3.52 -9.42 -4.45
CA LEU A 83 4.80 -9.58 -5.13
C LEU A 83 5.69 -8.41 -4.77
N ILE A 84 6.93 -8.64 -4.40
CA ILE A 84 7.90 -7.59 -4.06
C ILE A 84 9.01 -7.61 -5.11
N ILE A 85 9.34 -6.44 -5.64
CA ILE A 85 10.41 -6.25 -6.62
C ILE A 85 11.29 -5.08 -6.21
N SER A 86 12.61 -5.28 -6.29
CA SER A 86 13.64 -4.31 -5.97
C SER A 86 14.22 -3.67 -7.23
N LYS A 87 14.38 -2.35 -7.23
CA LYS A 87 15.27 -1.61 -8.12
C LYS A 87 16.37 -1.02 -7.25
N PHE A 88 17.49 -1.74 -7.17
CA PHE A 88 18.66 -1.35 -6.40
C PHE A 88 19.66 -0.58 -7.29
N PHE A 89 20.25 0.48 -6.75
CA PHE A 89 21.36 1.24 -7.33
C PHE A 89 22.59 1.01 -6.44
N ASP A 90 23.60 0.36 -6.98
CA ASP A 90 24.86 0.07 -6.27
C ASP A 90 25.87 1.22 -6.43
N GLU A 91 25.37 2.44 -6.26
CA GLU A 91 26.11 3.69 -6.39
C GLU A 91 26.19 4.37 -5.02
N GLU A 92 27.28 5.11 -4.76
CA GLU A 92 27.42 5.90 -3.53
C GLU A 92 26.64 7.24 -3.59
N THR A 93 26.09 7.58 -4.74
CA THR A 93 25.23 8.75 -4.95
C THR A 93 23.77 8.36 -4.95
N LEU A 94 22.94 9.21 -4.34
CA LEU A 94 21.51 8.99 -4.28
C LEU A 94 20.87 9.21 -5.66
N GLU A 95 20.57 8.12 -6.33
CA GLU A 95 19.95 8.13 -7.66
C GLU A 95 18.47 8.52 -7.61
N SER A 96 17.96 8.98 -8.74
CA SER A 96 16.55 9.31 -8.90
C SER A 96 15.96 8.71 -10.15
N ILE A 97 14.71 8.27 -10.06
CA ILE A 97 13.94 7.67 -11.16
C ILE A 97 12.56 8.31 -11.23
N THR A 98 11.99 8.42 -12.43
CA THR A 98 10.60 8.87 -12.55
C THR A 98 9.63 7.77 -12.06
N LEU A 99 8.46 8.16 -11.57
CA LEU A 99 7.43 7.19 -11.16
C LEU A 99 7.01 6.29 -12.33
N SER A 100 6.94 6.84 -13.55
CA SER A 100 6.60 6.09 -14.76
C SER A 100 7.63 5.00 -15.06
N ASP A 101 8.92 5.34 -15.01
CA ASP A 101 10.00 4.38 -15.30
C ASP A 101 10.10 3.31 -14.22
N PHE A 102 9.95 3.71 -12.96
CA PHE A 102 9.93 2.75 -11.86
C PHE A 102 8.75 1.79 -11.95
N ARG A 103 7.56 2.28 -12.29
CA ARG A 103 6.38 1.45 -12.52
C ARG A 103 6.58 0.51 -13.71
N SER A 104 7.17 1.00 -14.80
CA SER A 104 7.54 0.17 -15.95
C SER A 104 8.50 -0.95 -15.55
N TYR A 105 9.45 -0.66 -14.65
CA TYR A 105 10.32 -1.67 -14.07
C TYR A 105 9.55 -2.69 -13.22
N CYS A 106 8.64 -2.25 -12.36
CA CYS A 106 7.79 -3.11 -11.52
C CYS A 106 6.93 -4.08 -12.35
N ASN A 107 6.65 -3.77 -13.62
CA ASN A 107 5.97 -4.68 -14.54
C ASN A 107 6.73 -5.98 -14.78
N LYS A 108 8.01 -6.08 -14.42
CA LYS A 108 8.74 -7.37 -14.45
C LYS A 108 8.09 -8.40 -13.49
N ALA A 109 7.59 -7.97 -12.32
CA ALA A 109 6.85 -8.84 -11.40
C ALA A 109 5.49 -9.27 -12.00
N LYS A 110 4.79 -8.36 -12.68
CA LYS A 110 3.57 -8.68 -13.43
C LYS A 110 3.85 -9.73 -14.52
N ARG A 111 4.96 -9.58 -15.25
CA ARG A 111 5.39 -10.56 -16.29
C ARG A 111 5.74 -11.91 -15.69
N PHE A 112 6.34 -11.97 -14.49
CA PHE A 112 6.55 -13.24 -13.79
C PHE A 112 5.22 -13.99 -13.64
N LEU A 113 4.20 -13.35 -13.04
CA LEU A 113 2.88 -13.97 -12.88
C LEU A 113 2.29 -14.41 -14.23
N GLN A 114 2.33 -13.55 -15.25
CA GLN A 114 1.83 -13.90 -16.57
C GLN A 114 2.59 -15.05 -17.24
N SER A 115 3.89 -15.17 -16.98
CA SER A 115 4.72 -16.25 -17.48
C SER A 115 4.40 -17.59 -16.81
N THR A 116 3.99 -17.59 -15.54
CA THR A 116 3.61 -18.84 -14.85
C THR A 116 2.38 -19.51 -15.48
N LEU A 117 1.58 -18.77 -16.25
CA LEU A 117 0.44 -19.30 -16.98
C LEU A 117 0.85 -20.04 -18.28
N LYS A 118 2.12 -19.93 -18.70
CA LYS A 118 2.67 -20.59 -19.88
C LYS A 118 3.40 -21.86 -19.48
N ASP A 119 3.05 -22.97 -20.12
CA ASP A 119 3.67 -24.27 -19.82
C ASP A 119 5.17 -24.30 -20.09
N ASP A 120 5.64 -23.60 -21.15
CA ASP A 120 7.06 -23.48 -21.45
C ASP A 120 7.86 -22.85 -20.30
N PHE A 121 7.37 -21.77 -19.72
CA PHE A 121 8.01 -21.14 -18.58
C PHE A 121 7.94 -22.05 -17.35
N ARG A 122 6.74 -22.47 -16.97
CA ARG A 122 6.49 -23.19 -15.72
C ARG A 122 7.12 -24.58 -15.69
N LEU A 123 7.01 -25.36 -16.78
CA LEU A 123 7.42 -26.77 -16.82
C LEU A 123 8.83 -26.97 -17.41
N ARG A 124 9.34 -26.05 -18.21
CA ARG A 124 10.63 -26.21 -18.88
C ARG A 124 11.71 -25.26 -18.39
N LYS A 125 11.34 -23.99 -18.09
CA LYS A 125 12.30 -22.98 -17.66
C LYS A 125 12.56 -23.03 -16.15
N LEU A 126 11.52 -23.21 -15.32
CA LEU A 126 11.67 -23.33 -13.88
C LEU A 126 12.12 -24.75 -13.49
N LYS A 127 13.18 -24.82 -12.68
CA LYS A 127 13.67 -26.12 -12.19
C LYS A 127 12.68 -26.69 -11.16
N TYR A 128 12.20 -27.91 -11.39
CA TYR A 128 11.24 -28.58 -10.51
C TYR A 128 11.76 -28.66 -9.06
N GLY A 129 10.89 -28.39 -8.12
CA GLY A 129 11.17 -28.48 -6.69
C GLY A 129 11.81 -27.21 -6.09
N THR A 130 12.16 -26.22 -6.91
CA THR A 130 12.67 -24.93 -6.40
C THR A 130 11.53 -24.04 -5.88
N PRO A 131 11.83 -23.06 -4.99
CA PRO A 131 10.81 -22.15 -4.45
C PRO A 131 10.03 -21.42 -5.54
N GLU A 132 10.70 -20.96 -6.60
CA GLU A 132 10.05 -20.29 -7.74
C GLU A 132 9.12 -21.22 -8.50
N SER A 133 9.47 -22.51 -8.69
CA SER A 133 8.58 -23.47 -9.35
C SER A 133 7.35 -23.80 -8.50
N GLN A 134 7.52 -23.94 -7.19
CA GLN A 134 6.42 -24.17 -6.26
C GLN A 134 5.45 -22.97 -6.23
N PHE A 135 6.00 -21.76 -6.21
CA PHE A 135 5.19 -20.55 -6.26
C PHE A 135 4.47 -20.40 -7.61
N ALA A 136 5.15 -20.70 -8.73
CA ALA A 136 4.54 -20.70 -10.06
C ALA A 136 3.40 -21.71 -10.17
N ASP A 137 3.56 -22.91 -9.61
CA ASP A 137 2.49 -23.92 -9.57
C ASP A 137 1.30 -23.48 -8.72
N TYR A 138 1.55 -22.80 -7.61
CA TYR A 138 0.50 -22.20 -6.78
C TYR A 138 -0.32 -21.17 -7.57
N LEU A 139 0.35 -20.23 -8.25
CA LEU A 139 -0.29 -19.20 -9.08
C LEU A 139 -1.09 -19.82 -10.24
N TYR A 140 -0.53 -20.84 -10.89
CA TYR A 140 -1.19 -21.53 -11.99
C TYR A 140 -2.47 -22.27 -11.56
N LYS A 141 -2.48 -22.89 -10.39
CA LYS A 141 -3.66 -23.58 -9.85
C LYS A 141 -4.83 -22.62 -9.62
N ARG A 142 -4.55 -21.35 -9.39
CA ARG A 142 -5.54 -20.29 -9.11
C ARG A 142 -5.85 -19.39 -10.32
N ARG A 143 -5.37 -19.72 -11.51
CA ARG A 143 -5.51 -18.89 -12.71
C ARG A 143 -6.94 -18.57 -13.13
N ASP A 144 -7.90 -19.40 -12.73
CA ASP A 144 -9.31 -19.23 -13.05
C ASP A 144 -10.11 -18.46 -11.98
N GLU A 145 -9.47 -18.15 -10.84
CA GLU A 145 -10.05 -17.38 -9.75
C GLU A 145 -9.84 -15.87 -9.98
N ASP A 146 -10.75 -15.07 -9.45
CA ASP A 146 -10.56 -13.63 -9.36
C ASP A 146 -9.47 -13.32 -8.34
N GLN A 147 -8.39 -12.69 -8.79
CA GLN A 147 -7.22 -12.42 -7.94
C GLN A 147 -6.94 -10.93 -7.82
N GLN A 148 -6.65 -10.50 -6.61
CA GLN A 148 -6.04 -9.21 -6.36
C GLN A 148 -4.54 -9.40 -6.13
N VAL A 149 -3.71 -8.77 -6.96
CA VAL A 149 -2.26 -8.83 -6.87
C VAL A 149 -1.70 -7.47 -6.52
N THR A 150 -1.02 -7.35 -5.39
CA THR A 150 -0.29 -6.14 -5.00
C THR A 150 1.17 -6.31 -5.38
N ILE A 151 1.69 -5.40 -6.20
CA ILE A 151 3.12 -5.30 -6.52
C ILE A 151 3.72 -4.19 -5.66
N ILE A 152 4.56 -4.56 -4.70
CA ILE A 152 5.33 -3.62 -3.90
C ILE A 152 6.68 -3.42 -4.57
N GLY A 153 6.90 -2.22 -5.11
CA GLY A 153 8.19 -1.83 -5.65
C GLY A 153 9.03 -1.13 -4.57
N ILE A 154 10.24 -1.63 -4.29
CA ILE A 154 11.18 -1.03 -3.35
C ILE A 154 12.41 -0.51 -4.09
N THR A 155 12.95 0.64 -3.66
CA THR A 155 14.20 1.18 -4.21
C THR A 155 14.98 1.97 -3.17
N ASN A 156 16.31 1.88 -3.25
CA ASN A 156 17.22 2.76 -2.50
C ASN A 156 17.41 4.12 -3.19
N GLY A 157 16.86 4.32 -4.38
CA GLY A 157 16.79 5.61 -5.05
C GLY A 157 15.59 6.45 -4.59
N THR A 158 15.46 7.65 -5.15
CA THR A 158 14.30 8.54 -4.93
C THR A 158 13.39 8.58 -6.14
N ILE A 159 12.09 8.73 -5.90
CA ILE A 159 11.12 8.83 -6.98
C ILE A 159 10.69 10.27 -7.17
N ASN A 160 10.91 10.77 -8.40
CA ASN A 160 10.43 12.08 -8.81
C ASN A 160 8.96 11.99 -9.19
N SER A 161 8.08 12.41 -8.29
CA SER A 161 6.63 12.51 -8.51
C SER A 161 6.11 13.86 -8.05
N LYS A 162 5.16 14.43 -8.79
CA LYS A 162 4.43 15.64 -8.39
C LYS A 162 3.36 15.34 -7.33
N SER A 163 2.92 14.11 -7.23
CA SER A 163 1.92 13.62 -6.27
C SER A 163 2.58 12.75 -5.21
N ASN A 164 2.12 12.86 -3.97
CA ASN A 164 2.47 11.92 -2.89
C ASN A 164 1.76 10.57 -3.04
N LYS A 165 0.86 10.46 -4.01
CA LYS A 165 0.10 9.22 -4.30
C LYS A 165 1.00 8.22 -5.02
N LEU A 166 1.62 7.33 -4.25
CA LEU A 166 2.52 6.28 -4.74
C LEU A 166 1.79 4.93 -4.94
N VAL A 167 0.49 4.90 -4.69
CA VAL A 167 -0.37 3.73 -4.92
C VAL A 167 -1.23 3.95 -6.16
N ILE A 168 -1.18 3.01 -7.09
CA ILE A 168 -1.89 3.07 -8.36
C ILE A 168 -2.57 1.73 -8.60
N SER A 169 -3.87 1.74 -8.87
CA SER A 169 -4.62 0.55 -9.29
C SER A 169 -4.82 0.53 -10.80
N GLU A 170 -4.60 -0.63 -11.40
CA GLU A 170 -4.92 -0.89 -12.80
C GLU A 170 -6.09 -1.87 -12.89
N ASN A 171 -7.17 -1.43 -13.53
CA ASN A 171 -8.22 -2.35 -13.93
C ASN A 171 -7.72 -3.17 -15.11
N SER A 172 -7.66 -4.48 -14.94
CA SER A 172 -7.40 -5.41 -16.02
C SER A 172 -8.73 -5.92 -16.58
N THR A 173 -8.81 -6.13 -17.88
CA THR A 173 -9.90 -6.89 -18.54
C THR A 173 -9.83 -8.39 -18.20
N SER A 174 -8.83 -8.82 -17.46
CA SER A 174 -8.63 -10.19 -16.96
C SER A 174 -9.14 -10.33 -15.52
N LYS A 175 -9.27 -11.57 -15.06
CA LYS A 175 -9.62 -11.92 -13.67
C LYS A 175 -8.61 -11.44 -12.61
N VAL A 176 -7.50 -10.83 -13.03
CA VAL A 176 -6.44 -10.34 -12.14
C VAL A 176 -6.41 -8.82 -12.13
N THR A 177 -6.60 -8.23 -10.96
CA THR A 177 -6.44 -6.79 -10.74
C THR A 177 -5.09 -6.51 -10.09
N PHE A 178 -4.33 -5.58 -10.66
CA PHE A 178 -3.01 -5.19 -10.15
C PHE A 178 -3.10 -3.88 -9.40
N ARG A 179 -2.45 -3.85 -8.23
CA ARG A 179 -2.20 -2.66 -7.45
C ARG A 179 -0.69 -2.48 -7.29
N TYR A 180 -0.18 -1.26 -7.47
CA TYR A 180 1.23 -0.94 -7.25
C TYR A 180 1.35 -0.09 -6.00
N ASP A 181 2.23 -0.47 -5.08
CA ASP A 181 2.64 0.32 -3.93
C ASP A 181 4.16 0.55 -4.02
N VAL A 182 4.57 1.81 -3.94
CA VAL A 182 5.94 2.21 -4.26
C VAL A 182 6.63 2.75 -3.00
N TRP A 183 7.82 2.21 -2.72
CA TRP A 183 8.61 2.52 -1.54
C TRP A 183 10.02 2.96 -1.95
N ASP A 184 10.26 4.27 -1.91
CA ASP A 184 11.53 4.88 -2.23
C ASP A 184 12.36 5.21 -0.97
N PHE A 185 13.62 5.57 -1.15
CA PHE A 185 14.50 5.97 -0.06
C PHE A 185 13.91 7.07 0.81
N SER A 186 13.20 8.03 0.22
CA SER A 186 12.60 9.14 0.97
C SER A 186 11.49 8.68 1.90
N ARG A 187 10.69 7.70 1.45
CA ARG A 187 9.61 7.12 2.24
C ARG A 187 10.16 6.29 3.40
N PHE A 188 11.16 5.46 3.15
CA PHE A 188 11.85 4.69 4.19
C PHE A 188 12.51 5.61 5.22
N ALA A 189 13.25 6.63 4.78
CA ALA A 189 13.92 7.57 5.67
C ALA A 189 12.96 8.39 6.57
N ARG A 190 11.72 8.64 6.12
CA ARG A 190 10.70 9.28 6.96
C ARG A 190 10.25 8.36 8.11
N ILE A 191 10.11 7.08 7.85
CA ILE A 191 9.73 6.09 8.86
C ILE A 191 10.81 5.99 9.93
N GLU A 192 12.05 5.85 9.53
CA GLU A 192 13.20 5.74 10.43
C GLU A 192 13.40 6.98 11.31
N GLN A 193 12.94 8.16 10.85
CA GLN A 193 12.97 9.41 11.61
C GLN A 193 11.75 9.63 12.49
N SER A 194 10.69 8.86 12.29
CA SER A 194 9.46 8.99 13.07
C SER A 194 9.72 8.53 14.51
N THR A 195 9.44 9.38 15.47
CA THR A 195 9.52 9.04 16.91
C THR A 195 8.54 7.93 17.30
N ALA A 196 7.51 7.72 16.50
CA ALA A 196 6.53 6.64 16.66
C ALA A 196 6.96 5.33 15.97
N GLY A 197 8.06 5.33 15.21
CA GLY A 197 8.52 4.17 14.43
C GLY A 197 7.59 3.77 13.28
N LYS A 198 6.57 4.58 12.94
CA LYS A 198 5.60 4.30 11.88
C LYS A 198 5.44 5.47 10.91
N GLU A 199 5.13 5.15 9.66
CA GLU A 199 4.83 6.16 8.65
C GLU A 199 3.55 6.91 9.02
N SER A 200 3.63 8.26 9.02
CA SER A 200 2.47 9.12 9.22
C SER A 200 1.48 8.96 8.06
N VAL A 201 0.20 8.84 8.40
CA VAL A 201 -0.89 8.84 7.42
C VAL A 201 -1.32 10.28 7.18
N ASP A 202 -0.68 10.93 6.22
CA ASP A 202 -0.97 12.31 5.88
C ASP A 202 -1.91 12.37 4.67
N ILE A 203 -3.01 13.09 4.82
CA ILE A 203 -4.06 13.23 3.81
C ILE A 203 -4.05 14.67 3.30
N ASP A 204 -3.74 14.85 2.03
CA ASP A 204 -3.82 16.13 1.32
C ASP A 204 -5.03 16.10 0.36
N PHE A 205 -6.15 16.63 0.82
CA PHE A 205 -7.40 16.58 0.05
C PHE A 205 -7.32 17.32 -1.28
N VAL A 206 -6.51 18.38 -1.34
CA VAL A 206 -6.38 19.27 -2.50
C VAL A 206 -5.53 18.65 -3.61
N ASN A 207 -4.41 18.02 -3.22
CA ASN A 207 -3.43 17.54 -4.19
C ASN A 207 -3.55 16.04 -4.51
N ASP A 208 -3.99 15.23 -3.54
CA ASP A 208 -3.96 13.77 -3.66
C ASP A 208 -5.36 13.15 -3.86
N TYR A 209 -6.43 13.93 -3.56
CA TYR A 209 -7.83 13.49 -3.70
C TYR A 209 -8.63 14.54 -4.49
N ASP A 210 -9.71 14.13 -5.10
CA ASP A 210 -10.54 15.03 -5.94
C ASP A 210 -11.41 15.99 -5.10
N ALA A 211 -10.72 16.84 -4.30
CA ALA A 211 -11.32 17.86 -3.46
C ALA A 211 -10.50 19.18 -3.51
N PRO A 212 -10.48 19.87 -4.66
CA PRO A 212 -9.61 21.04 -4.87
C PRO A 212 -9.92 22.22 -3.93
N GLU A 213 -11.11 22.29 -3.37
CA GLU A 213 -11.50 23.30 -2.38
C GLU A 213 -11.35 22.82 -0.93
N GLY A 214 -10.80 21.60 -0.72
CA GLY A 214 -10.79 20.94 0.58
C GLY A 214 -12.18 20.43 1.00
N ILE A 215 -12.31 19.99 2.24
CA ILE A 215 -13.53 19.41 2.82
C ILE A 215 -14.22 20.42 3.75
N LYS A 216 -15.48 20.75 3.46
CA LYS A 216 -16.29 21.62 4.33
C LYS A 216 -16.39 21.03 5.73
N THR A 217 -16.09 21.85 6.72
CA THR A 217 -16.06 21.40 8.12
C THR A 217 -16.76 22.37 9.07
N LEU A 218 -17.22 21.83 10.18
CA LEU A 218 -17.79 22.59 11.30
C LEU A 218 -16.91 22.33 12.53
N PRO A 219 -16.34 23.38 13.15
CA PRO A 219 -15.68 23.23 14.44
C PRO A 219 -16.73 22.88 15.51
N VAL A 220 -16.37 21.94 16.39
CA VAL A 220 -17.23 21.51 17.50
C VAL A 220 -16.56 21.88 18.81
N ASP A 221 -17.24 22.64 19.62
CA ASP A 221 -16.77 22.94 20.97
C ASP A 221 -17.10 21.75 21.88
N THR A 222 -16.08 21.06 22.33
CA THR A 222 -16.16 19.93 23.25
C THR A 222 -15.83 20.33 24.68
N GLY A 223 -15.58 21.62 24.93
CA GLY A 223 -15.13 22.12 26.23
C GLY A 223 -13.67 21.84 26.56
N SER A 224 -12.95 21.14 25.70
CA SER A 224 -11.51 20.88 25.85
C SER A 224 -10.69 22.02 25.23
N GLN A 225 -9.70 22.51 25.98
CA GLN A 225 -8.72 23.49 25.47
C GLN A 225 -7.56 22.82 24.71
N GLU A 226 -7.33 21.54 24.93
CA GLU A 226 -6.22 20.79 24.34
C GLU A 226 -6.60 20.10 23.02
N ILE A 227 -7.87 19.69 22.87
CA ILE A 227 -8.35 18.94 21.72
C ILE A 227 -9.33 19.80 20.91
N LYS A 228 -8.99 20.05 19.66
CA LYS A 228 -9.89 20.68 18.69
C LYS A 228 -10.66 19.60 17.95
N SER A 229 -11.98 19.75 17.87
CA SER A 229 -12.88 18.79 17.24
C SER A 229 -13.59 19.41 16.05
N TYR A 230 -13.79 18.60 15.01
CA TYR A 230 -14.40 19.02 13.76
C TYR A 230 -15.37 17.95 13.25
N LEU A 231 -16.49 18.38 12.72
CA LEU A 231 -17.45 17.53 12.02
C LEU A 231 -17.42 17.86 10.53
N PHE A 232 -17.35 16.84 9.69
CA PHE A 232 -17.42 17.01 8.24
C PHE A 232 -18.05 15.81 7.55
N VAL A 233 -18.56 16.02 6.34
CA VAL A 233 -19.09 14.96 5.47
C VAL A 233 -18.03 14.64 4.42
N LEU A 234 -17.57 13.40 4.44
CA LEU A 234 -16.59 12.90 3.49
C LEU A 234 -17.29 12.10 2.39
N PRO A 235 -17.10 12.44 1.09
CA PRO A 235 -17.59 11.61 0.00
C PRO A 235 -17.02 10.19 0.08
N GLY A 236 -17.88 9.19 -0.13
CA GLY A 236 -17.46 7.78 -0.03
C GLY A 236 -16.35 7.41 -1.01
N ILE A 237 -16.27 8.08 -2.16
CA ILE A 237 -15.18 7.88 -3.14
C ILE A 237 -13.82 8.34 -2.57
N ILE A 238 -13.77 9.45 -1.86
CA ILE A 238 -12.54 9.92 -1.20
C ILE A 238 -12.11 8.93 -0.12
N LEU A 239 -13.04 8.42 0.68
CA LEU A 239 -12.73 7.40 1.69
C LEU A 239 -12.24 6.09 1.05
N TYR A 240 -12.81 5.71 -0.10
CA TYR A 240 -12.31 4.60 -0.90
C TYR A 240 -10.87 4.83 -1.34
N ASP A 241 -10.55 6.00 -1.93
CA ASP A 241 -9.20 6.34 -2.38
C ASP A 241 -8.20 6.42 -1.23
N MET A 242 -8.61 6.94 -0.07
CA MET A 242 -7.79 6.94 1.16
C MET A 242 -7.48 5.50 1.60
N TYR A 243 -8.48 4.63 1.64
CA TYR A 243 -8.27 3.23 2.02
C TYR A 243 -7.47 2.47 0.97
N GLU A 244 -7.66 2.76 -0.33
CA GLU A 244 -6.84 2.21 -1.42
C GLU A 244 -5.36 2.57 -1.25
N GLN A 245 -5.06 3.78 -0.81
CA GLN A 245 -3.69 4.26 -0.61
C GLN A 245 -3.05 3.72 0.67
N TRP A 246 -3.78 3.75 1.79
CA TRP A 246 -3.23 3.55 3.12
C TRP A 246 -3.56 2.18 3.74
N ASN A 247 -4.59 1.50 3.24
CA ASN A 247 -5.09 0.20 3.74
C ASN A 247 -5.36 0.21 5.26
N GLU A 248 -4.89 -0.85 5.91
CA GLU A 248 -5.05 -1.05 7.35
C GLU A 248 -4.35 0.02 8.18
N ARG A 249 -3.36 0.72 7.64
CA ARG A 249 -2.66 1.82 8.33
C ARG A 249 -3.54 3.05 8.59
N LEU A 250 -4.62 3.20 7.82
CA LEU A 250 -5.65 4.22 8.06
C LEU A 250 -6.43 3.97 9.35
N LEU A 251 -6.40 2.74 9.86
CA LEU A 251 -7.17 2.28 10.99
C LEU A 251 -6.28 2.17 12.22
N GLU A 252 -6.83 2.46 13.40
CA GLU A 252 -6.10 2.29 14.66
C GLU A 252 -5.66 0.82 14.84
N GLN A 253 -4.46 0.62 15.38
CA GLN A 253 -3.79 -0.68 15.53
C GLN A 253 -4.43 -1.61 16.56
N ASN A 254 -5.73 -1.71 16.62
CA ASN A 254 -6.36 -2.75 17.40
C ASN A 254 -6.76 -3.91 16.48
N PRO A 255 -5.92 -4.96 16.35
CA PRO A 255 -6.20 -6.10 15.46
C PRO A 255 -7.51 -6.80 15.78
N ARG A 256 -8.04 -6.63 17.00
CA ARG A 256 -9.31 -7.23 17.43
C ARG A 256 -10.53 -6.62 16.73
N THR A 257 -10.43 -5.39 16.25
CA THR A 257 -11.52 -4.74 15.50
C THR A 257 -11.64 -5.27 14.07
N PHE A 258 -10.54 -5.78 13.51
CA PHE A 258 -10.46 -6.25 12.12
C PHE A 258 -10.94 -7.68 11.89
N LEU A 259 -10.80 -8.57 12.87
CA LEU A 259 -11.10 -10.01 12.71
C LEU A 259 -12.60 -10.36 12.74
N GLN A 260 -13.51 -9.41 12.86
CA GLN A 260 -14.96 -9.66 12.92
C GLN A 260 -15.74 -9.18 11.67
N PHE A 261 -15.12 -9.19 10.50
CA PHE A 261 -15.77 -8.76 9.24
C PHE A 261 -16.86 -9.72 8.69
N THR A 262 -17.13 -10.81 9.36
CA THR A 262 -18.16 -11.80 8.97
C THR A 262 -19.42 -11.64 9.81
N GLY A 263 -20.34 -10.76 9.45
CA GLY A 263 -21.58 -10.59 10.19
C GLY A 263 -22.73 -9.99 9.40
N LYS A 264 -23.95 -10.10 9.98
CA LYS A 264 -25.19 -9.51 9.43
C LYS A 264 -25.10 -8.01 9.19
N ILE A 265 -24.24 -7.30 9.95
CA ILE A 265 -24.02 -5.86 9.85
C ILE A 265 -23.40 -5.48 8.49
N ASN A 266 -22.38 -6.23 8.04
CA ASN A 266 -21.72 -5.97 6.75
C ASN A 266 -22.66 -6.24 5.55
N LYS A 267 -23.57 -7.20 5.67
CA LYS A 267 -24.62 -7.41 4.66
C LYS A 267 -25.59 -6.23 4.59
N GLY A 268 -25.93 -5.61 5.72
CA GLY A 268 -26.80 -4.44 5.82
C GLY A 268 -26.15 -3.19 5.19
N ILE A 269 -24.90 -2.90 5.57
CA ILE A 269 -24.11 -1.78 5.02
C ILE A 269 -23.96 -1.93 3.51
N ARG A 270 -23.55 -3.11 3.04
CA ARG A 270 -23.40 -3.41 1.62
C ARG A 270 -24.72 -3.30 0.85
N GLY A 271 -25.81 -3.85 1.39
CA GLY A 271 -27.14 -3.76 0.79
C GLY A 271 -27.59 -2.30 0.63
N THR A 272 -27.27 -1.41 1.57
CA THR A 272 -27.56 0.02 1.47
C THR A 272 -26.71 0.69 0.41
N LEU A 273 -25.40 0.44 0.38
CA LEU A 273 -24.48 1.00 -0.63
C LEU A 273 -24.87 0.62 -2.06
N THR A 274 -25.29 -0.64 -2.27
CA THR A 274 -25.64 -1.15 -3.61
C THR A 274 -27.03 -0.72 -4.05
N ASN A 275 -28.04 -0.74 -3.16
CA ASN A 275 -29.44 -0.59 -3.56
C ASN A 275 -30.03 0.79 -3.24
N LYS A 276 -29.49 1.53 -2.26
CA LYS A 276 -29.99 2.80 -1.76
C LYS A 276 -28.85 3.70 -1.28
N PRO A 277 -27.87 4.05 -2.15
CA PRO A 277 -26.68 4.82 -1.74
C PRO A 277 -27.02 6.19 -1.18
N ASP A 278 -28.09 6.82 -1.63
CA ASP A 278 -28.65 8.08 -1.13
C ASP A 278 -29.06 8.05 0.37
N ARG A 279 -29.37 6.86 0.89
CA ARG A 279 -29.74 6.66 2.30
C ARG A 279 -28.57 6.24 3.20
N PHE A 280 -27.41 6.00 2.60
CA PHE A 280 -26.24 5.50 3.34
C PHE A 280 -25.88 6.40 4.53
N PHE A 281 -25.83 7.70 4.31
CA PHE A 281 -25.55 8.70 5.34
C PHE A 281 -26.51 8.62 6.55
N SER A 282 -27.79 8.36 6.29
CA SER A 282 -28.82 8.30 7.34
C SER A 282 -28.80 6.99 8.14
N TYR A 283 -28.22 5.93 7.60
CA TYR A 283 -28.27 4.58 8.20
C TYR A 283 -26.96 4.18 8.88
N ASN A 284 -25.90 4.97 8.74
CA ASN A 284 -24.59 4.66 9.32
C ASN A 284 -24.21 5.64 10.43
N ASN A 285 -23.55 5.10 11.46
CA ASN A 285 -23.12 5.86 12.63
C ASN A 285 -21.93 6.81 12.38
N GLY A 286 -21.45 6.89 11.13
CA GLY A 286 -20.29 7.69 10.79
C GLY A 286 -18.97 7.03 11.17
N ILE A 287 -17.91 7.83 11.11
CA ILE A 287 -16.52 7.43 11.38
C ILE A 287 -15.96 8.44 12.39
N ALA A 288 -15.28 7.96 13.42
CA ALA A 288 -14.49 8.80 14.30
C ALA A 288 -13.00 8.60 14.00
N ALA A 289 -12.27 9.69 13.88
CA ALA A 289 -10.85 9.70 13.61
C ALA A 289 -10.12 10.69 14.51
N VAL A 290 -8.83 10.43 14.76
CA VAL A 290 -7.92 11.34 15.45
C VAL A 290 -6.79 11.73 14.51
N ALA A 291 -6.18 12.88 14.75
CA ALA A 291 -5.07 13.38 13.95
C ALA A 291 -4.14 14.24 14.82
N ASN A 292 -2.89 14.38 14.42
CA ASN A 292 -1.94 15.23 15.14
C ASN A 292 -2.18 16.72 14.84
N ASN A 293 -2.54 17.05 13.61
CA ASN A 293 -2.80 18.40 13.16
C ASN A 293 -3.69 18.42 11.91
N ILE A 294 -4.30 19.58 11.63
CA ILE A 294 -5.03 19.84 10.40
C ILE A 294 -4.67 21.22 9.84
N ASP A 295 -4.66 21.35 8.51
CA ASP A 295 -4.60 22.63 7.82
C ASP A 295 -6.00 23.03 7.38
N ILE A 296 -6.37 24.25 7.72
CA ILE A 296 -7.65 24.88 7.37
C ILE A 296 -7.38 26.09 6.50
N ASP A 297 -8.01 26.14 5.33
CA ASP A 297 -7.97 27.31 4.49
C ASP A 297 -8.57 28.52 5.21
N PRO A 298 -7.86 29.65 5.29
CA PRO A 298 -8.30 30.80 6.09
C PRO A 298 -9.55 31.50 5.53
N ILE A 299 -9.84 31.33 4.24
CA ILE A 299 -10.96 31.98 3.55
C ILE A 299 -12.19 31.08 3.56
N SER A 300 -12.08 29.87 3.00
CA SER A 300 -13.17 28.92 2.88
C SER A 300 -13.52 28.21 4.19
N ARG A 301 -12.56 28.16 5.12
CA ARG A 301 -12.65 27.40 6.39
C ARG A 301 -12.75 25.90 6.19
N ASN A 302 -12.42 25.41 5.02
CA ASN A 302 -12.38 23.99 4.69
C ASN A 302 -11.07 23.35 5.20
N ILE A 303 -11.13 22.07 5.58
CA ILE A 303 -9.92 21.29 5.85
C ILE A 303 -9.25 20.96 4.52
N THR A 304 -7.97 21.34 4.36
CA THR A 304 -7.16 21.03 3.18
C THR A 304 -6.25 19.85 3.40
N LYS A 305 -5.70 19.71 4.63
CA LYS A 305 -4.81 18.60 5.01
C LYS A 305 -5.10 18.09 6.41
N ILE A 306 -4.84 16.81 6.61
CA ILE A 306 -4.85 16.15 7.91
C ILE A 306 -3.53 15.40 8.08
N TYR A 307 -2.88 15.56 9.23
CA TYR A 307 -1.58 14.95 9.52
C TYR A 307 -1.74 13.82 10.54
N ASN A 308 -1.17 12.66 10.22
CA ASN A 308 -1.22 11.44 11.01
C ASN A 308 -2.66 11.02 11.38
N LEU A 309 -3.50 10.90 10.36
CA LEU A 309 -4.89 10.48 10.53
C LEU A 309 -4.97 9.02 10.94
N GLN A 310 -5.79 8.74 11.95
CA GLN A 310 -6.14 7.38 12.38
C GLN A 310 -7.65 7.27 12.62
N ILE A 311 -8.30 6.32 11.99
CA ILE A 311 -9.70 6.00 12.21
C ILE A 311 -9.79 5.11 13.46
N VAL A 312 -10.37 5.65 14.53
CA VAL A 312 -10.54 4.96 15.83
C VAL A 312 -11.87 4.25 15.95
N ASN A 313 -12.86 4.65 15.15
CA ASN A 313 -14.17 3.99 15.06
C ASN A 313 -14.73 4.09 13.64
N GLY A 314 -15.46 3.07 13.18
CA GLY A 314 -16.01 3.02 11.82
C GLY A 314 -15.15 2.26 10.81
N GLY A 315 -14.18 1.46 11.25
CA GLY A 315 -13.35 0.63 10.37
C GLY A 315 -14.17 -0.34 9.50
N GLN A 316 -15.25 -0.91 10.03
CA GLN A 316 -16.18 -1.74 9.26
C GLN A 316 -16.89 -0.94 8.14
N THR A 317 -17.31 0.28 8.44
CA THR A 317 -17.91 1.18 7.44
C THR A 317 -16.92 1.50 6.34
N THR A 318 -15.67 1.83 6.70
CA THR A 318 -14.58 2.12 5.77
C THR A 318 -14.31 0.94 4.84
N ALA A 319 -14.12 -0.25 5.38
CA ALA A 319 -13.88 -1.46 4.57
C ALA A 319 -15.10 -1.84 3.72
N SER A 320 -16.33 -1.63 4.20
CA SER A 320 -17.55 -1.90 3.42
C SER A 320 -17.70 -0.95 2.24
N ILE A 321 -17.37 0.34 2.42
CA ILE A 321 -17.34 1.34 1.33
C ILE A 321 -16.28 0.94 0.31
N TYR A 322 -15.07 0.61 0.77
CA TYR A 322 -14.00 0.16 -0.11
C TYR A 322 -14.43 -1.03 -0.96
N ASN A 323 -14.94 -2.09 -0.35
CA ASN A 323 -15.37 -3.29 -1.04
C ASN A 323 -16.54 -3.04 -2.04
N ALA A 324 -17.47 -2.16 -1.70
CA ALA A 324 -18.58 -1.81 -2.58
C ALA A 324 -18.10 -1.08 -3.84
N TYR A 325 -17.25 -0.07 -3.69
CA TYR A 325 -16.66 0.65 -4.83
C TYR A 325 -15.73 -0.22 -5.66
N TYR A 326 -14.91 -1.06 -5.02
CA TYR A 326 -14.04 -2.00 -5.72
C TYR A 326 -14.81 -2.94 -6.64
N ARG A 327 -15.95 -3.48 -6.17
CA ARG A 327 -16.80 -4.37 -6.98
C ARG A 327 -17.53 -3.63 -8.08
N SER A 328 -18.06 -2.43 -7.83
CA SER A 328 -18.73 -1.64 -8.86
C SER A 328 -17.80 -1.27 -10.02
N LYS A 329 -16.51 -1.03 -9.74
CA LYS A 329 -15.48 -0.81 -10.78
C LYS A 329 -15.15 -2.06 -11.59
N LYS A 330 -15.41 -3.26 -11.05
CA LYS A 330 -15.21 -4.54 -11.76
C LYS A 330 -16.39 -4.93 -12.65
N GLU A 331 -17.60 -4.54 -12.27
CA GLU A 331 -18.86 -4.94 -12.95
C GLU A 331 -19.27 -3.94 -14.04
N GLY A 332 -18.68 -2.75 -14.13
CA GLY A 332 -18.87 -1.71 -15.16
C GLY A 332 -17.69 -1.64 -16.12
#